data_43faaac419f9e955ac1c8db91dd0d99d
#
_entry.id   43faaac419f9e955ac1c8db91dd0d99d
#
_cell.length_a   1.000
_cell.length_b   1.000
_cell.length_c   1.000
_cell.angle_alpha   90.00
_cell.angle_beta   90.00
_cell.angle_gamma   90.00
#
_symmetry.space_group_name_H-M   'P 1'
#
loop_
_entity.id
_entity.type
_entity.pdbx_description
1 polymer ?
#
loop_
_entity_poly.entity_id
_entity_poly.type
_entity_poly.pdbx_seq_one_letter_code
_entity_poly.pdbx_strand_id
1 'polypeptide(L)'
;QVELRDGDYHNWCAYVTGETEYLNCRAVNQRRIDIRGAYALSIKVSAGVEQEILTSISEMGTEQKLASISGARTVAIGEKLVTIEDSIAFDIQPLMILDITCQSVVNEVKLISGKAVIKGDIKAEISYRTEPGFTVQKAIKVISFNEVLDMDGVNEECQSFVFVEPTGCTVLSGADAQAGTISVTAIISARAYQQNEYLAVCDAFSTVYETETKEKVIALENIVDNFIVQVQCIAEGDLPDENAQIIDVKASALPVEIIEADGELNVRGRAIAHIICINALGEIDCYDKTAEYVLPKHYIGSLCNTNST
;
A
#
# COMPACT_ATOMS: atom_id res chain seq x y z
N GLN A 1 9.55 -12.83 14.68
CA GLN A 1 10.90 -12.90 14.13
C GLN A 1 10.80 -13.67 12.81
N VAL A 2 11.20 -13.05 11.70
CA VAL A 2 11.24 -13.67 10.37
C VAL A 2 12.68 -14.07 10.11
N GLU A 3 12.91 -15.36 9.86
CA GLU A 3 14.23 -15.87 9.47
C GLU A 3 14.32 -15.82 7.94
N LEU A 4 15.33 -15.12 7.42
CA LEU A 4 15.68 -15.18 6.01
C LEU A 4 16.55 -16.41 5.76
N ARG A 5 16.46 -16.99 4.56
CA ARG A 5 17.37 -18.08 4.16
C ARG A 5 18.80 -17.55 4.10
N ASP A 6 19.79 -18.40 4.34
CA ASP A 6 21.20 -18.04 4.24
C ASP A 6 21.50 -17.44 2.86
N GLY A 7 22.12 -16.26 2.84
CA GLY A 7 22.49 -15.54 1.62
C GLY A 7 22.99 -14.13 1.94
N ASP A 8 23.85 -13.59 1.06
CA ASP A 8 24.28 -12.19 1.14
C ASP A 8 23.18 -11.31 0.55
N TYR A 9 22.35 -10.77 1.42
CA TYR A 9 21.23 -9.89 1.06
C TYR A 9 21.61 -8.43 1.17
N HIS A 10 21.33 -7.68 0.10
CA HIS A 10 21.55 -6.24 0.05
C HIS A 10 20.21 -5.52 -0.14
N ASN A 11 20.14 -4.27 0.30
CA ASN A 11 18.99 -3.39 0.07
C ASN A 11 17.64 -4.07 0.43
N TRP A 12 17.58 -4.68 1.63
CA TRP A 12 16.35 -5.29 2.10
C TRP A 12 15.35 -4.24 2.60
N CYS A 13 14.08 -4.50 2.41
CA CYS A 13 12.98 -3.75 3.01
C CYS A 13 11.90 -4.70 3.51
N ALA A 14 11.20 -4.27 4.55
CA ALA A 14 10.06 -4.98 5.08
C ALA A 14 8.82 -4.10 5.01
N TYR A 15 7.76 -4.62 4.42
CA TYR A 15 6.43 -4.01 4.45
C TYR A 15 5.59 -4.75 5.47
N VAL A 16 5.01 -4.00 6.39
CA VAL A 16 4.13 -4.56 7.43
C VAL A 16 2.77 -3.94 7.23
N THR A 17 1.78 -4.76 6.93
CA THR A 17 0.37 -4.36 6.91
C THR A 17 -0.36 -5.08 8.01
N GLY A 18 -1.37 -4.44 8.58
CA GLY A 18 -2.13 -5.03 9.66
C GLY A 18 -3.62 -4.76 9.50
N GLU A 19 -4.40 -5.75 9.88
CA GLU A 19 -5.85 -5.65 9.89
C GLU A 19 -6.44 -6.20 11.19
N THR A 20 -7.55 -5.63 11.63
CA THR A 20 -8.29 -6.14 12.78
C THR A 20 -9.11 -7.34 12.34
N GLU A 21 -8.79 -8.55 12.83
CA GLU A 21 -9.57 -9.76 12.56
C GLU A 21 -10.92 -9.71 13.28
N TYR A 22 -10.90 -9.32 14.53
CA TYR A 22 -12.11 -9.05 15.30
C TYR A 22 -11.84 -8.11 16.46
N LEU A 23 -12.87 -7.37 16.84
CA LEU A 23 -12.89 -6.54 18.05
C LEU A 23 -14.22 -6.77 18.79
N ASN A 24 -14.14 -7.18 20.04
CA ASN A 24 -15.29 -7.35 20.90
C ASN A 24 -15.19 -6.41 22.10
N CYS A 25 -16.21 -5.57 22.26
CA CYS A 25 -16.30 -4.61 23.36
C CYS A 25 -17.47 -5.01 24.26
N ARG A 26 -17.21 -5.18 25.54
CA ARG A 26 -18.23 -5.50 26.54
C ARG A 26 -18.20 -4.49 27.70
N ALA A 27 -19.30 -3.80 27.91
CA ALA A 27 -19.49 -3.00 29.10
C ALA A 27 -19.71 -3.94 30.30
N VAL A 28 -18.81 -3.89 31.27
CA VAL A 28 -18.90 -4.67 32.53
C VAL A 28 -19.76 -3.91 33.53
N ASN A 29 -19.59 -2.59 33.60
CA ASN A 29 -20.38 -1.67 34.40
C ASN A 29 -20.23 -0.25 33.85
N GLN A 30 -20.83 0.74 34.50
CA GLN A 30 -20.80 2.16 34.08
C GLN A 30 -19.38 2.79 34.01
N ARG A 31 -18.36 2.12 34.54
CA ARG A 31 -16.97 2.63 34.63
C ARG A 31 -15.93 1.70 34.00
N ARG A 32 -16.34 0.53 33.52
CA ARG A 32 -15.44 -0.48 32.99
C ARG A 32 -15.94 -1.09 31.71
N ILE A 33 -15.10 -1.06 30.69
CA ILE A 33 -15.27 -1.74 29.42
C ILE A 33 -14.12 -2.75 29.30
N ASP A 34 -14.44 -4.00 29.00
CA ASP A 34 -13.47 -5.01 28.59
C ASP A 34 -13.44 -5.05 27.05
N ILE A 35 -12.26 -4.88 26.47
CA ILE A 35 -12.02 -4.95 25.04
C ILE A 35 -11.13 -6.15 24.76
N ARG A 36 -11.55 -6.99 23.82
CA ARG A 36 -10.77 -8.14 23.34
C ARG A 36 -10.77 -8.13 21.82
N GLY A 37 -9.61 -8.34 21.23
CA GLY A 37 -9.49 -8.38 19.77
C GLY A 37 -8.28 -9.19 19.34
N ALA A 38 -8.26 -9.54 18.08
CA ALA A 38 -7.11 -10.08 17.37
C ALA A 38 -6.76 -9.15 16.21
N TYR A 39 -5.47 -9.01 15.99
CA TYR A 39 -4.88 -8.18 14.96
C TYR A 39 -3.92 -9.03 14.14
N ALA A 40 -4.20 -9.20 12.84
CA ALA A 40 -3.35 -9.92 11.92
C ALA A 40 -2.29 -8.99 11.35
N LEU A 41 -1.04 -9.46 11.32
CA LEU A 41 0.07 -8.76 10.69
C LEU A 41 0.54 -9.57 9.49
N SER A 42 0.55 -8.94 8.31
CA SER A 42 1.18 -9.47 7.11
C SER A 42 2.53 -8.79 6.92
N ILE A 43 3.59 -9.58 6.84
CA ILE A 43 4.96 -9.07 6.70
C ILE A 43 5.50 -9.57 5.36
N LYS A 44 5.83 -8.65 4.46
CA LYS A 44 6.51 -8.94 3.20
C LYS A 44 7.93 -8.38 3.26
N VAL A 45 8.91 -9.26 3.14
CA VAL A 45 10.32 -8.88 3.08
C VAL A 45 10.83 -9.05 1.65
N SER A 46 11.43 -8.00 1.10
CA SER A 46 12.14 -8.03 -0.18
C SER A 46 13.61 -7.74 0.07
N ALA A 47 14.48 -8.49 -0.58
CA ALA A 47 15.92 -8.31 -0.48
C ALA A 47 16.57 -8.54 -1.85
N GLY A 48 17.61 -7.76 -2.16
CA GLY A 48 18.44 -7.94 -3.34
C GLY A 48 19.47 -9.04 -3.11
N VAL A 49 19.71 -9.85 -4.12
CA VAL A 49 20.77 -10.88 -4.14
C VAL A 49 21.65 -10.63 -5.35
N GLU A 50 22.97 -10.59 -5.15
CA GLU A 50 23.91 -10.52 -6.26
C GLU A 50 24.00 -11.86 -6.97
N GLN A 51 23.92 -11.83 -8.29
CA GLN A 51 24.06 -13.00 -9.14
C GLN A 51 25.12 -12.72 -10.20
N GLU A 52 26.06 -13.66 -10.34
CA GLU A 52 27.02 -13.64 -11.42
C GLU A 52 26.45 -14.32 -12.66
N ILE A 53 26.54 -13.65 -13.81
CA ILE A 53 26.13 -14.18 -15.11
C ILE A 53 27.31 -14.16 -16.07
N LEU A 54 27.42 -15.21 -16.88
CA LEU A 54 28.41 -15.30 -17.95
C LEU A 54 27.89 -14.52 -19.16
N THR A 55 28.59 -13.44 -19.55
CA THR A 55 28.19 -12.57 -20.66
C THR A 55 28.86 -12.92 -21.97
N SER A 56 30.06 -13.48 -21.94
CA SER A 56 30.79 -13.91 -23.14
C SER A 56 31.90 -14.90 -22.80
N ILE A 57 32.27 -15.71 -23.79
CA ILE A 57 33.42 -16.61 -23.76
C ILE A 57 34.34 -16.22 -24.90
N SER A 58 35.59 -15.89 -24.62
CA SER A 58 36.57 -15.39 -25.59
C SER A 58 37.56 -16.45 -26.09
N GLU A 59 37.36 -17.72 -25.73
CA GLU A 59 38.25 -18.80 -26.16
C GLU A 59 38.09 -19.14 -27.64
N MET A 60 39.22 -19.43 -28.30
CA MET A 60 39.26 -19.79 -29.72
C MET A 60 38.49 -21.10 -30.00
N GLY A 61 37.65 -21.09 -31.04
CA GLY A 61 36.86 -22.26 -31.42
C GLY A 61 35.67 -22.53 -30.53
N THR A 62 35.24 -21.55 -29.73
CA THR A 62 34.05 -21.64 -28.92
C THR A 62 32.87 -20.96 -29.61
N GLU A 63 31.76 -21.66 -29.77
CA GLU A 63 30.47 -21.18 -30.20
C GLU A 63 29.59 -21.00 -28.98
N GLN A 64 28.87 -19.89 -28.92
CA GLN A 64 28.03 -19.54 -27.77
C GLN A 64 26.63 -19.08 -28.22
N LYS A 65 25.64 -19.50 -27.48
CA LYS A 65 24.25 -19.02 -27.62
C LYS A 65 23.97 -17.99 -26.56
N LEU A 66 23.59 -16.79 -26.98
CA LEU A 66 23.23 -15.69 -26.10
C LEU A 66 21.70 -15.57 -25.97
N ALA A 67 21.24 -15.29 -24.76
CA ALA A 67 19.87 -14.93 -24.48
C ALA A 67 19.84 -13.55 -23.81
N SER A 68 18.85 -12.73 -24.18
CA SER A 68 18.55 -11.49 -23.45
C SER A 68 17.79 -11.85 -22.18
N ILE A 69 18.29 -11.37 -21.05
CA ILE A 69 17.65 -11.49 -19.74
C ILE A 69 17.36 -10.09 -19.21
N SER A 70 16.15 -9.87 -18.70
CA SER A 70 15.73 -8.62 -18.11
C SER A 70 15.52 -8.78 -16.61
N GLY A 71 15.99 -7.82 -15.83
CA GLY A 71 15.84 -7.84 -14.38
C GLY A 71 15.77 -6.43 -13.81
N ALA A 72 14.95 -6.27 -12.77
CA ALA A 72 14.85 -5.04 -12.01
C ALA A 72 15.78 -5.07 -10.81
N ARG A 73 16.63 -4.05 -10.72
CA ARG A 73 17.54 -3.83 -9.58
C ARG A 73 16.99 -2.71 -8.70
N THR A 74 16.84 -2.96 -7.40
CA THR A 74 16.60 -1.89 -6.43
C THR A 74 17.85 -1.03 -6.33
N VAL A 75 17.70 0.26 -6.58
CA VAL A 75 18.78 1.26 -6.48
C VAL A 75 18.85 1.82 -5.08
N ALA A 76 17.72 2.24 -4.54
CA ALA A 76 17.64 2.79 -3.20
C ALA A 76 16.25 2.58 -2.58
N ILE A 77 16.21 2.61 -1.26
CA ILE A 77 15.01 2.61 -0.44
C ILE A 77 15.14 3.79 0.51
N GLY A 78 14.10 4.64 0.56
CA GLY A 78 14.02 5.77 1.47
C GLY A 78 12.74 5.68 2.30
N GLU A 79 12.86 6.06 3.57
CA GLU A 79 11.72 6.15 4.48
C GLU A 79 11.85 7.41 5.34
N LYS A 80 10.74 8.09 5.56
CA LYS A 80 10.69 9.30 6.38
C LYS A 80 9.39 9.38 7.15
N LEU A 81 9.48 9.59 8.46
CA LEU A 81 8.36 9.98 9.30
C LEU A 81 8.19 11.49 9.19
N VAL A 82 6.99 11.94 8.85
CA VAL A 82 6.64 13.35 8.72
C VAL A 82 5.45 13.68 9.60
N THR A 83 5.43 14.91 10.12
CA THR A 83 4.25 15.47 10.78
C THR A 83 3.86 16.74 10.04
N ILE A 84 2.60 16.80 9.62
CA ILE A 84 2.05 17.89 8.82
C ILE A 84 0.92 18.51 9.62
N GLU A 85 0.95 19.83 9.76
CA GLU A 85 -0.06 20.57 10.48
C GLU A 85 -0.78 21.55 9.56
N ASP A 86 -2.09 21.68 9.76
CA ASP A 86 -2.90 22.66 9.04
C ASP A 86 -4.06 23.12 9.93
N SER A 87 -4.65 24.24 9.57
CA SER A 87 -5.86 24.74 10.24
C SER A 87 -7.10 23.96 9.80
N ILE A 88 -8.01 23.74 10.72
CA ILE A 88 -9.33 23.18 10.44
C ILE A 88 -10.40 24.10 11.02
N ALA A 89 -11.51 24.24 10.27
CA ALA A 89 -12.70 24.93 10.73
C ALA A 89 -13.88 23.95 10.79
N PHE A 90 -14.72 24.10 11.79
CA PHE A 90 -15.94 23.33 11.97
C PHE A 90 -17.15 24.24 11.77
N ASP A 91 -18.18 23.76 11.09
CA ASP A 91 -19.43 24.50 10.92
C ASP A 91 -20.12 24.79 12.25
N ILE A 92 -20.05 23.83 13.16
CA ILE A 92 -20.55 23.91 14.52
C ILE A 92 -19.45 23.45 15.46
N GLN A 93 -19.29 24.13 16.59
CA GLN A 93 -18.29 23.80 17.61
C GLN A 93 -18.38 22.33 18.03
N PRO A 94 -17.27 21.55 17.91
CA PRO A 94 -17.22 20.19 18.42
C PRO A 94 -17.33 20.18 19.95
N LEU A 95 -18.26 19.40 20.48
CA LEU A 95 -18.26 19.01 21.89
C LEU A 95 -17.26 17.88 22.15
N MET A 96 -17.19 16.96 21.20
CA MET A 96 -16.31 15.78 21.29
C MET A 96 -15.95 15.30 19.87
N ILE A 97 -14.68 15.08 19.62
CA ILE A 97 -14.20 14.32 18.46
C ILE A 97 -14.42 12.84 18.74
N LEU A 98 -15.09 12.15 17.85
CA LEU A 98 -15.39 10.71 17.98
C LEU A 98 -14.35 9.86 17.26
N ASP A 99 -13.98 10.27 16.05
CA ASP A 99 -13.05 9.54 15.19
C ASP A 99 -12.41 10.45 14.15
N ILE A 100 -11.23 10.07 13.70
CA ILE A 100 -10.52 10.73 12.62
C ILE A 100 -9.97 9.65 11.69
N THR A 101 -10.40 9.64 10.44
CA THR A 101 -9.91 8.73 9.41
C THR A 101 -9.08 9.51 8.40
N CYS A 102 -7.88 9.03 8.11
CA CYS A 102 -6.97 9.66 7.15
C CYS A 102 -6.72 8.73 5.96
N GLN A 103 -6.76 9.30 4.75
CA GLN A 103 -6.42 8.62 3.51
C GLN A 103 -5.42 9.47 2.75
N SER A 104 -4.35 8.85 2.27
CA SER A 104 -3.31 9.52 1.50
C SER A 104 -3.47 9.27 0.01
N VAL A 105 -3.10 10.25 -0.79
CA VAL A 105 -2.99 10.14 -2.25
C VAL A 105 -1.66 10.77 -2.68
N VAL A 106 -0.84 10.02 -3.41
CA VAL A 106 0.37 10.55 -4.03
C VAL A 106 0.01 11.10 -5.40
N ASN A 107 0.23 12.39 -5.61
CA ASN A 107 -0.13 13.09 -6.84
C ASN A 107 1.03 13.15 -7.83
N GLU A 108 2.26 13.32 -7.33
CA GLU A 108 3.46 13.48 -8.14
C GLU A 108 4.67 12.88 -7.43
N VAL A 109 5.47 12.12 -8.17
CA VAL A 109 6.79 11.66 -7.75
C VAL A 109 7.80 12.08 -8.79
N LYS A 110 8.84 12.80 -8.37
CA LYS A 110 9.95 13.19 -9.23
C LYS A 110 11.25 12.69 -8.65
N LEU A 111 11.94 11.84 -9.40
CA LEU A 111 13.29 11.40 -9.07
C LEU A 111 14.29 12.38 -9.65
N ILE A 112 15.23 12.79 -8.84
CA ILE A 112 16.38 13.63 -9.21
C ILE A 112 17.63 13.03 -8.61
N SER A 113 18.80 13.52 -8.99
CA SER A 113 20.07 12.97 -8.51
C SER A 113 20.12 12.83 -6.98
N GLY A 114 20.11 11.59 -6.48
CA GLY A 114 20.19 11.24 -5.07
C GLY A 114 18.95 11.54 -4.23
N LYS A 115 17.79 11.86 -4.85
CA LYS A 115 16.58 12.27 -4.10
C LYS A 115 15.30 11.87 -4.80
N ALA A 116 14.25 11.68 -4.00
CA ALA A 116 12.86 11.61 -4.45
C ALA A 116 12.07 12.80 -3.88
N VAL A 117 11.45 13.58 -4.75
CA VAL A 117 10.48 14.64 -4.38
C VAL A 117 9.09 14.09 -4.53
N ILE A 118 8.32 14.08 -3.46
CA ILE A 118 7.00 13.43 -3.37
C ILE A 118 5.99 14.47 -2.96
N LYS A 119 4.95 14.64 -3.79
CA LYS A 119 3.82 15.52 -3.50
C LYS A 119 2.55 14.71 -3.45
N GLY A 120 1.69 15.07 -2.54
CA GLY A 120 0.41 14.43 -2.37
C GLY A 120 -0.51 15.17 -1.42
N ASP A 121 -1.64 14.53 -1.15
CA ASP A 121 -2.64 15.04 -0.25
C ASP A 121 -3.02 13.96 0.76
N ILE A 122 -3.30 14.40 1.99
CA ILE A 122 -3.93 13.57 3.02
C ILE A 122 -5.33 14.12 3.25
N LYS A 123 -6.33 13.33 2.93
CA LYS A 123 -7.74 13.63 3.23
C LYS A 123 -8.05 13.11 4.62
N ALA A 124 -8.32 14.00 5.55
CA ALA A 124 -8.80 13.68 6.88
C ALA A 124 -10.31 13.89 6.96
N GLU A 125 -11.04 12.87 7.39
CA GLU A 125 -12.46 12.91 7.72
C GLU A 125 -12.61 12.82 9.23
N ILE A 126 -13.19 13.85 9.85
CA ILE A 126 -13.36 14.00 11.28
C ILE A 126 -14.84 13.85 11.61
N SER A 127 -15.17 12.82 12.39
CA SER A 127 -16.51 12.61 12.93
C SER A 127 -16.58 13.21 14.34
N TYR A 128 -17.55 14.09 14.60
CA TYR A 128 -17.66 14.78 15.88
C TYR A 128 -19.11 15.01 16.29
N ARG A 129 -19.33 15.23 17.59
CA ARG A 129 -20.63 15.63 18.17
C ARG A 129 -20.59 17.07 18.59
N THR A 130 -21.73 17.74 18.39
CA THR A 130 -21.93 19.16 18.74
C THR A 130 -22.75 19.36 20.00
N GLU A 131 -23.56 18.37 20.37
CA GLU A 131 -24.43 18.39 21.53
C GLU A 131 -24.57 16.99 22.16
N PRO A 132 -25.08 16.86 23.37
CA PRO A 132 -25.44 15.57 23.94
C PRO A 132 -26.51 14.88 23.09
N GLY A 133 -26.22 13.67 22.60
CA GLY A 133 -27.10 12.91 21.72
C GLY A 133 -26.32 11.99 20.77
N PHE A 134 -26.99 11.48 19.76
CA PHE A 134 -26.40 10.57 18.78
C PHE A 134 -26.12 11.22 17.42
N THR A 135 -26.45 12.49 17.25
CA THR A 135 -26.18 13.19 15.99
C THR A 135 -24.68 13.38 15.79
N VAL A 136 -24.14 12.76 14.76
CA VAL A 136 -22.74 12.86 14.35
C VAL A 136 -22.64 13.84 13.19
N GLN A 137 -21.74 14.80 13.31
CA GLN A 137 -21.34 15.71 12.24
C GLN A 137 -20.02 15.26 11.65
N LYS A 138 -19.78 15.59 10.38
CA LYS A 138 -18.53 15.29 9.68
C LYS A 138 -17.89 16.57 9.16
N ALA A 139 -16.57 16.68 9.32
CA ALA A 139 -15.74 17.67 8.67
C ALA A 139 -14.69 16.98 7.83
N ILE A 140 -14.42 17.53 6.66
CA ILE A 140 -13.39 17.00 5.75
C ILE A 140 -12.32 18.05 5.58
N LYS A 141 -11.07 17.66 5.77
CA LYS A 141 -9.91 18.51 5.52
C LYS A 141 -8.95 17.79 4.58
N VAL A 142 -8.52 18.49 3.53
CA VAL A 142 -7.43 18.04 2.65
C VAL A 142 -6.18 18.81 3.02
N ILE A 143 -5.11 18.09 3.31
CA ILE A 143 -3.82 18.62 3.75
C ILE A 143 -2.79 18.21 2.71
N SER A 144 -2.25 19.19 1.97
CA SER A 144 -1.23 18.92 0.96
C SER A 144 0.14 18.79 1.59
N PHE A 145 0.97 17.89 1.07
CA PHE A 145 2.35 17.72 1.48
C PHE A 145 3.31 17.75 0.29
N ASN A 146 4.54 18.16 0.56
CA ASN A 146 5.65 18.15 -0.39
C ASN A 146 6.91 17.78 0.37
N GLU A 147 7.36 16.54 0.20
CA GLU A 147 8.45 15.96 0.96
C GLU A 147 9.60 15.52 0.07
N VAL A 148 10.79 15.59 0.62
CA VAL A 148 12.00 15.15 -0.06
C VAL A 148 12.62 14.03 0.76
N LEU A 149 12.90 12.90 0.09
CA LEU A 149 13.66 11.78 0.64
C LEU A 149 15.04 11.73 -0.01
N ASP A 150 16.07 11.57 0.81
CA ASP A 150 17.41 11.28 0.32
C ASP A 150 17.49 9.80 -0.07
N MET A 151 17.92 9.54 -1.30
CA MET A 151 17.94 8.20 -1.91
C MET A 151 19.22 8.07 -2.76
N ASP A 152 20.30 7.66 -2.13
CA ASP A 152 21.61 7.57 -2.77
C ASP A 152 21.61 6.68 -4.02
N GLY A 153 22.23 7.16 -5.08
CA GLY A 153 22.35 6.43 -6.35
C GLY A 153 21.14 6.58 -7.28
N VAL A 154 20.05 7.22 -6.84
CA VAL A 154 18.88 7.47 -7.68
C VAL A 154 19.18 8.57 -8.71
N ASN A 155 18.66 8.40 -9.91
CA ASN A 155 18.69 9.35 -11.00
C ASN A 155 17.32 9.41 -11.73
N GLU A 156 17.22 10.22 -12.76
CA GLU A 156 15.97 10.43 -13.52
C GLU A 156 15.54 9.20 -14.38
N GLU A 157 16.45 8.25 -14.61
CA GLU A 157 16.19 7.01 -15.36
C GLU A 157 15.55 5.92 -14.47
N CYS A 158 15.63 6.09 -13.15
CA CYS A 158 15.01 5.17 -12.22
C CYS A 158 13.49 5.32 -12.24
N GLN A 159 12.81 4.19 -12.02
CA GLN A 159 11.39 4.15 -11.70
C GLN A 159 11.22 4.09 -10.19
N SER A 160 10.06 4.50 -9.68
CA SER A 160 9.80 4.47 -8.25
C SER A 160 8.43 3.94 -7.91
N PHE A 161 8.35 3.30 -6.75
CA PHE A 161 7.11 3.02 -6.05
C PHE A 161 7.12 3.80 -4.74
N VAL A 162 6.07 4.57 -4.50
CA VAL A 162 5.92 5.41 -3.30
C VAL A 162 4.64 5.06 -2.59
N PHE A 163 4.74 4.88 -1.29
CA PHE A 163 3.63 4.62 -0.41
C PHE A 163 3.64 5.63 0.74
N VAL A 164 2.49 6.17 1.07
CA VAL A 164 2.31 7.11 2.18
C VAL A 164 1.25 6.55 3.11
N GLU A 165 1.64 6.30 4.35
CA GLU A 165 0.76 5.72 5.36
C GLU A 165 0.56 6.71 6.52
N PRO A 166 -0.64 7.28 6.68
CA PRO A 166 -0.98 8.04 7.88
C PRO A 166 -1.00 7.11 9.11
N THR A 167 -0.16 7.41 10.09
CA THR A 167 0.00 6.59 11.31
C THR A 167 -0.67 7.20 12.53
N GLY A 168 -0.99 8.49 12.47
CA GLY A 168 -1.66 9.18 13.55
C GLY A 168 -2.27 10.49 13.08
N CYS A 169 -3.41 10.85 13.69
CA CYS A 169 -4.04 12.12 13.44
C CYS A 169 -4.65 12.65 14.75
N THR A 170 -4.44 13.94 15.00
CA THR A 170 -4.99 14.63 16.16
C THR A 170 -5.57 15.97 15.77
N VAL A 171 -6.63 16.38 16.45
CA VAL A 171 -7.21 17.72 16.32
C VAL A 171 -7.15 18.41 17.67
N LEU A 172 -6.52 19.56 17.70
CA LEU A 172 -6.45 20.44 18.87
C LEU A 172 -7.39 21.62 18.65
N SER A 173 -8.31 21.85 19.58
CA SER A 173 -9.18 22.99 19.54
C SER A 173 -8.39 24.30 19.69
N GLY A 174 -8.66 25.27 18.84
CA GLY A 174 -8.07 26.59 18.93
C GLY A 174 -8.71 27.46 20.02
N ALA A 175 -8.25 28.69 20.13
CA ALA A 175 -8.85 29.69 21.01
C ALA A 175 -10.27 30.04 20.57
N ASP A 176 -10.53 29.94 19.27
CA ASP A 176 -11.88 30.02 18.67
C ASP A 176 -12.51 28.62 18.68
N ALA A 177 -13.73 28.58 19.25
CA ALA A 177 -14.43 27.31 19.45
C ALA A 177 -14.76 26.52 18.16
N GLN A 178 -14.79 27.21 17.00
CA GLN A 178 -15.04 26.61 15.69
C GLN A 178 -13.76 26.41 14.86
N ALA A 179 -12.60 26.77 15.38
CA ALA A 179 -11.33 26.58 14.70
C ALA A 179 -10.40 25.69 15.50
N GLY A 180 -9.52 24.98 14.83
CA GLY A 180 -8.53 24.11 15.44
C GLY A 180 -7.32 23.91 14.54
N THR A 181 -6.37 23.15 15.04
CA THR A 181 -5.21 22.66 14.27
C THR A 181 -5.35 21.16 14.16
N ILE A 182 -5.27 20.66 12.94
CA ILE A 182 -5.14 19.24 12.65
C ILE A 182 -3.65 18.91 12.44
N SER A 183 -3.18 17.89 13.11
CA SER A 183 -1.82 17.39 12.98
C SER A 183 -1.87 15.93 12.54
N VAL A 184 -1.27 15.62 11.40
CA VAL A 184 -1.21 14.27 10.83
C VAL A 184 0.23 13.81 10.80
N THR A 185 0.49 12.65 11.38
CA THR A 185 1.77 11.96 11.28
C THR A 185 1.63 10.87 10.22
N ALA A 186 2.59 10.82 9.29
CA ALA A 186 2.60 9.81 8.23
C ALA A 186 4.02 9.28 7.98
N ILE A 187 4.10 8.02 7.56
CA ILE A 187 5.32 7.41 7.04
C ILE A 187 5.27 7.49 5.52
N ILE A 188 6.29 8.09 4.94
CA ILE A 188 6.51 8.12 3.49
C ILE A 188 7.63 7.14 3.18
N SER A 189 7.32 6.10 2.41
CA SER A 189 8.27 5.09 1.96
C SER A 189 8.41 5.15 0.44
N ALA A 190 9.63 5.17 -0.06
CA ALA A 190 9.92 5.18 -1.49
C ALA A 190 10.95 4.09 -1.82
N ARG A 191 10.73 3.39 -2.93
CA ARG A 191 11.66 2.43 -3.50
C ARG A 191 11.95 2.84 -4.93
N ALA A 192 13.23 3.06 -5.25
CA ALA A 192 13.68 3.31 -6.60
C ALA A 192 14.32 2.05 -7.18
N TYR A 193 14.00 1.77 -8.43
CA TYR A 193 14.52 0.63 -9.15
C TYR A 193 14.90 1.01 -10.58
N GLN A 194 15.84 0.27 -11.12
CA GLN A 194 16.27 0.39 -12.51
C GLN A 194 16.14 -0.96 -13.19
N GLN A 195 15.51 -0.97 -14.34
CA GLN A 195 15.40 -2.16 -15.17
C GLN A 195 16.55 -2.20 -16.15
N ASN A 196 17.24 -3.33 -16.19
CA ASN A 196 18.39 -3.53 -17.07
C ASN A 196 18.18 -4.80 -17.90
N GLU A 197 18.68 -4.74 -19.12
CA GLU A 197 18.78 -5.91 -19.99
C GLU A 197 20.25 -6.33 -20.09
N TYR A 198 20.47 -7.63 -19.96
CA TYR A 198 21.78 -8.25 -20.06
C TYR A 198 21.75 -9.34 -21.11
N LEU A 199 22.84 -9.49 -21.85
CA LEU A 199 23.07 -10.67 -22.65
C LEU A 199 23.81 -11.71 -21.81
N ALA A 200 23.25 -12.90 -21.69
CA ALA A 200 23.85 -14.00 -20.97
C ALA A 200 24.12 -15.18 -21.90
N VAL A 201 25.23 -15.87 -21.68
CA VAL A 201 25.53 -17.13 -22.35
C VAL A 201 24.61 -18.21 -21.72
N CYS A 202 23.71 -18.75 -22.52
CA CYS A 202 22.77 -19.80 -22.10
C CYS A 202 23.20 -21.19 -22.56
N ASP A 203 24.10 -21.27 -23.55
CA ASP A 203 24.70 -22.51 -24.03
C ASP A 203 26.02 -22.23 -24.72
N ALA A 204 26.98 -23.14 -24.64
CA ALA A 204 28.26 -23.02 -25.31
C ALA A 204 28.87 -24.37 -25.58
N PHE A 205 29.59 -24.51 -26.71
CA PHE A 205 30.40 -25.67 -27.00
C PHE A 205 31.70 -25.22 -27.69
N SER A 206 32.74 -26.06 -27.59
CA SER A 206 34.00 -25.85 -28.30
C SER A 206 34.20 -26.88 -29.40
N THR A 207 34.70 -26.43 -30.53
CA THR A 207 35.11 -27.29 -31.64
C THR A 207 36.56 -27.81 -31.48
N VAL A 208 37.30 -27.27 -30.50
CA VAL A 208 38.73 -27.51 -30.30
C VAL A 208 39.00 -28.28 -29.01
N TYR A 209 38.20 -28.07 -27.98
CA TYR A 209 38.37 -28.61 -26.65
C TYR A 209 37.16 -29.43 -26.20
N GLU A 210 37.39 -30.42 -25.34
CA GLU A 210 36.33 -31.08 -24.62
C GLU A 210 35.74 -30.08 -23.58
N THR A 211 34.43 -29.89 -23.62
CA THR A 211 33.75 -28.92 -22.77
C THR A 211 32.88 -29.60 -21.72
N GLU A 212 33.02 -29.18 -20.48
CA GLU A 212 32.08 -29.51 -19.41
C GLU A 212 31.27 -28.25 -19.09
N THR A 213 29.94 -28.39 -19.14
CA THR A 213 29.00 -27.26 -18.82
C THR A 213 28.33 -27.52 -17.48
N LYS A 214 28.28 -26.46 -16.65
CA LYS A 214 27.51 -26.47 -15.42
C LYS A 214 26.41 -25.42 -15.53
N GLU A 215 25.19 -25.87 -15.55
CA GLU A 215 24.03 -24.99 -15.63
C GLU A 215 23.59 -24.50 -14.24
N LYS A 216 23.16 -23.24 -14.17
CA LYS A 216 22.53 -22.63 -12.99
C LYS A 216 21.25 -21.94 -13.41
N VAL A 217 20.13 -22.32 -12.80
CA VAL A 217 18.86 -21.62 -12.97
C VAL A 217 18.82 -20.41 -12.04
N ILE A 218 18.62 -19.23 -12.60
CA ILE A 218 18.53 -17.97 -11.87
C ILE A 218 17.09 -17.46 -12.02
N ALA A 219 16.43 -17.20 -10.89
CA ALA A 219 15.16 -16.50 -10.87
C ALA A 219 15.42 -15.00 -10.80
N LEU A 220 14.92 -14.26 -11.78
CA LEU A 220 14.98 -12.80 -11.83
C LEU A 220 13.58 -12.24 -11.64
N GLU A 221 13.46 -11.23 -10.78
CA GLU A 221 12.24 -10.44 -10.69
C GLU A 221 12.29 -9.32 -11.73
N ASN A 222 11.19 -9.14 -12.44
CA ASN A 222 10.99 -8.04 -13.36
C ASN A 222 9.75 -7.26 -12.96
N ILE A 223 9.84 -5.93 -12.96
CA ILE A 223 8.69 -5.08 -12.73
C ILE A 223 8.10 -4.74 -14.09
N VAL A 224 6.94 -5.33 -14.36
CA VAL A 224 6.27 -5.17 -15.66
C VAL A 224 5.47 -3.88 -15.69
N ASP A 225 4.80 -3.55 -14.59
CA ASP A 225 4.00 -2.34 -14.48
C ASP A 225 3.81 -1.92 -13.02
N ASN A 226 3.53 -0.64 -12.79
CA ASN A 226 3.19 -0.07 -11.49
C ASN A 226 2.11 0.99 -11.70
N PHE A 227 0.93 0.76 -11.17
CA PHE A 227 -0.20 1.66 -11.34
C PHE A 227 -1.04 1.75 -10.07
N ILE A 228 -1.72 2.89 -9.93
CA ILE A 228 -2.74 3.12 -8.89
C ILE A 228 -4.09 3.21 -9.60
N VAL A 229 -5.05 2.42 -9.12
CA VAL A 229 -6.41 2.39 -9.67
C VAL A 229 -7.40 2.79 -8.58
N GLN A 230 -8.29 3.69 -8.92
CA GLN A 230 -9.45 3.99 -8.09
C GLN A 230 -10.64 3.15 -8.56
N VAL A 231 -11.19 2.37 -7.66
CA VAL A 231 -12.35 1.50 -7.93
C VAL A 231 -13.54 1.99 -7.13
N GLN A 232 -14.68 2.13 -7.81
CA GLN A 232 -15.95 2.41 -7.15
C GLN A 232 -16.69 1.09 -6.90
N CYS A 233 -17.01 0.84 -5.63
CA CYS A 233 -17.81 -0.31 -5.23
C CYS A 233 -19.18 0.16 -4.73
N ILE A 234 -20.22 -0.57 -5.08
CA ILE A 234 -21.58 -0.33 -4.60
C ILE A 234 -22.06 -1.59 -3.90
N ALA A 235 -22.44 -1.46 -2.64
CA ALA A 235 -23.06 -2.51 -1.87
C ALA A 235 -24.51 -2.07 -1.55
N GLU A 236 -25.47 -2.87 -1.95
CA GLU A 236 -26.89 -2.64 -1.66
C GLU A 236 -27.38 -3.68 -0.65
N GLY A 237 -28.34 -3.31 0.17
CA GLY A 237 -28.99 -4.23 1.09
C GLY A 237 -29.74 -3.49 2.18
N ASP A 238 -30.73 -4.19 2.72
CA ASP A 238 -31.58 -3.67 3.77
C ASP A 238 -30.89 -3.75 5.14
N LEU A 239 -31.20 -2.81 6.02
CA LEU A 239 -30.87 -2.91 7.43
C LEU A 239 -31.87 -3.87 8.09
N PRO A 240 -31.46 -4.64 9.10
CA PRO A 240 -32.37 -5.54 9.83
C PRO A 240 -33.54 -4.82 10.51
N ASP A 241 -33.34 -3.56 10.91
CA ASP A 241 -34.38 -2.67 11.42
C ASP A 241 -34.65 -1.55 10.40
N GLU A 242 -35.81 -1.55 9.78
CA GLU A 242 -36.24 -0.53 8.81
C GLU A 242 -36.32 0.89 9.42
N ASN A 243 -36.44 1.00 10.74
CA ASN A 243 -36.48 2.27 11.45
C ASN A 243 -35.12 2.70 12.00
N ALA A 244 -34.06 1.94 11.73
CA ALA A 244 -32.74 2.29 12.19
C ALA A 244 -32.23 3.56 11.49
N GLN A 245 -31.65 4.45 12.26
CA GLN A 245 -30.98 5.65 11.75
C GLN A 245 -29.49 5.40 11.65
N ILE A 246 -28.92 5.54 10.44
CA ILE A 246 -27.49 5.42 10.23
C ILE A 246 -26.78 6.59 10.91
N ILE A 247 -25.82 6.29 11.79
CA ILE A 247 -24.99 7.27 12.49
C ILE A 247 -23.69 7.49 11.72
N ASP A 248 -23.03 6.39 11.31
CA ASP A 248 -21.74 6.45 10.61
C ASP A 248 -21.56 5.24 9.71
N VAL A 249 -20.74 5.40 8.66
CA VAL A 249 -20.34 4.32 7.76
C VAL A 249 -18.84 4.42 7.53
N LYS A 250 -18.12 3.35 7.85
CA LYS A 250 -16.68 3.21 7.57
C LYS A 250 -16.47 2.13 6.54
N ALA A 251 -15.71 2.44 5.50
CA ALA A 251 -15.36 1.47 4.47
C ALA A 251 -13.88 1.12 4.52
N SER A 252 -13.56 -0.15 4.39
CA SER A 252 -12.21 -0.66 4.23
C SER A 252 -12.13 -1.58 3.03
N ALA A 253 -10.97 -1.56 2.35
CA ALA A 253 -10.69 -2.50 1.28
C ALA A 253 -9.91 -3.70 1.84
N LEU A 254 -10.34 -4.89 1.50
CA LEU A 254 -9.63 -6.12 1.84
C LEU A 254 -8.55 -6.41 0.78
N PRO A 255 -7.55 -7.21 1.15
CA PRO A 255 -6.48 -7.63 0.25
C PRO A 255 -7.03 -8.20 -1.05
N VAL A 256 -6.28 -7.93 -2.10
CA VAL A 256 -6.62 -8.31 -3.45
C VAL A 256 -6.19 -9.75 -3.72
N GLU A 257 -7.06 -10.54 -4.32
CA GLU A 257 -6.77 -11.87 -4.84
C GLU A 257 -6.39 -11.76 -6.31
N ILE A 258 -5.22 -12.31 -6.66
CA ILE A 258 -4.76 -12.38 -8.05
C ILE A 258 -5.04 -13.80 -8.56
N ILE A 259 -5.87 -13.89 -9.58
CA ILE A 259 -6.24 -15.17 -10.22
C ILE A 259 -5.73 -15.15 -11.66
N GLU A 260 -4.89 -16.12 -11.99
CA GLU A 260 -4.51 -16.37 -13.38
C GLU A 260 -5.56 -17.30 -14.01
N ALA A 261 -6.23 -16.82 -15.05
CA ALA A 261 -7.20 -17.58 -15.81
C ALA A 261 -7.06 -17.25 -17.31
N ASP A 262 -6.98 -18.28 -18.15
CA ASP A 262 -6.88 -18.15 -19.62
C ASP A 262 -5.71 -17.29 -20.11
N GLY A 263 -4.58 -17.25 -19.37
CA GLY A 263 -3.41 -16.43 -19.67
C GLY A 263 -3.62 -14.93 -19.35
N GLU A 264 -4.67 -14.57 -18.64
CA GLU A 264 -4.92 -13.23 -18.12
C GLU A 264 -4.88 -13.21 -16.61
N LEU A 265 -4.29 -12.15 -16.03
CA LEU A 265 -4.35 -11.89 -14.60
C LEU A 265 -5.66 -11.15 -14.28
N ASN A 266 -6.49 -11.75 -13.45
CA ASN A 266 -7.68 -11.12 -12.90
C ASN A 266 -7.41 -10.73 -11.45
N VAL A 267 -7.55 -9.45 -11.16
CA VAL A 267 -7.35 -8.91 -9.81
C VAL A 267 -8.71 -8.64 -9.19
N ARG A 268 -9.07 -9.40 -8.15
CA ARG A 268 -10.34 -9.26 -7.43
C ARG A 268 -10.08 -8.81 -6.01
N GLY A 269 -10.96 -7.98 -5.50
CA GLY A 269 -10.93 -7.55 -4.11
C GLY A 269 -12.32 -7.40 -3.53
N ARG A 270 -12.38 -7.21 -2.23
CA ARG A 270 -13.61 -6.93 -1.50
C ARG A 270 -13.47 -5.66 -0.70
N ALA A 271 -14.53 -4.85 -0.70
CA ALA A 271 -14.69 -3.75 0.21
C ALA A 271 -15.73 -4.13 1.27
N ILE A 272 -15.48 -3.79 2.53
CA ILE A 272 -16.41 -3.97 3.64
C ILE A 272 -16.83 -2.58 4.09
N ALA A 273 -18.14 -2.35 4.20
CA ALA A 273 -18.72 -1.19 4.83
C ALA A 273 -19.25 -1.60 6.22
N HIS A 274 -18.66 -1.03 7.26
CA HIS A 274 -19.11 -1.13 8.63
C HIS A 274 -20.14 -0.02 8.90
N ILE A 275 -21.40 -0.37 9.05
CA ILE A 275 -22.51 0.55 9.24
C ILE A 275 -22.85 0.58 10.72
N ILE A 276 -22.76 1.76 11.33
CA ILE A 276 -23.16 2.01 12.70
C ILE A 276 -24.50 2.72 12.67
N CYS A 277 -25.50 2.16 13.32
CA CYS A 277 -26.85 2.74 13.38
C CYS A 277 -27.44 2.66 14.79
N ILE A 278 -28.49 3.44 15.01
CA ILE A 278 -29.30 3.39 16.19
C ILE A 278 -30.67 2.84 15.82
N ASN A 279 -31.11 1.81 16.54
CA ASN A 279 -32.42 1.19 16.30
C ASN A 279 -33.56 1.99 16.94
N ALA A 280 -34.79 1.58 16.71
CA ALA A 280 -35.99 2.23 17.25
C ALA A 280 -36.05 2.26 18.79
N LEU A 281 -35.30 1.38 19.48
CA LEU A 281 -35.21 1.33 20.94
C LEU A 281 -34.14 2.27 21.50
N GLY A 282 -33.36 2.96 20.63
CA GLY A 282 -32.27 3.80 21.03
C GLY A 282 -30.95 3.04 21.31
N GLU A 283 -30.84 1.81 20.84
CA GLU A 283 -29.64 0.98 21.00
C GLU A 283 -28.76 1.10 19.77
N ILE A 284 -27.44 1.03 19.96
CA ILE A 284 -26.46 1.08 18.89
C ILE A 284 -26.24 -0.33 18.35
N ASP A 285 -26.44 -0.49 17.04
CA ASP A 285 -26.20 -1.71 16.30
C ASP A 285 -25.14 -1.48 15.22
N CYS A 286 -24.37 -2.52 14.91
CA CYS A 286 -23.35 -2.51 13.87
C CYS A 286 -23.61 -3.62 12.86
N TYR A 287 -23.57 -3.28 11.58
CA TYR A 287 -23.77 -4.20 10.46
C TYR A 287 -22.66 -4.08 9.45
N ASP A 288 -22.26 -5.21 8.87
CA ASP A 288 -21.27 -5.25 7.81
C ASP A 288 -21.94 -5.55 6.47
N LYS A 289 -21.56 -4.80 5.45
CA LYS A 289 -21.93 -5.06 4.06
C LYS A 289 -20.67 -5.18 3.23
N THR A 290 -20.65 -6.19 2.36
CA THR A 290 -19.50 -6.49 1.49
C THR A 290 -19.86 -6.23 0.04
N ALA A 291 -18.96 -5.60 -0.69
CA ALA A 291 -19.01 -5.47 -2.15
C ALA A 291 -17.75 -6.08 -2.76
N GLU A 292 -17.90 -6.84 -3.82
CA GLU A 292 -16.78 -7.35 -4.60
C GLU A 292 -16.44 -6.35 -5.71
N TYR A 293 -15.15 -6.25 -6.03
CA TYR A 293 -14.69 -5.49 -7.18
C TYR A 293 -13.69 -6.29 -8.01
N VAL A 294 -13.64 -6.00 -9.29
CA VAL A 294 -12.69 -6.60 -10.23
C VAL A 294 -11.98 -5.45 -10.95
N LEU A 295 -10.66 -5.48 -10.98
CA LEU A 295 -9.90 -4.50 -11.74
C LEU A 295 -10.14 -4.69 -13.25
N PRO A 296 -10.28 -3.59 -14.01
CA PRO A 296 -10.47 -3.65 -15.44
C PRO A 296 -9.33 -4.38 -16.16
N LYS A 297 -9.65 -5.28 -17.05
CA LYS A 297 -8.70 -6.12 -17.80
C LYS A 297 -7.61 -5.34 -18.57
N HIS A 298 -7.88 -4.12 -19.00
CA HIS A 298 -6.91 -3.32 -19.75
C HIS A 298 -5.68 -2.88 -18.94
N TYR A 299 -5.75 -2.91 -17.61
CA TYR A 299 -4.61 -2.65 -16.73
C TYR A 299 -3.72 -3.88 -16.55
N ILE A 300 -4.17 -5.04 -16.97
CA ILE A 300 -3.53 -6.34 -16.72
C ILE A 300 -2.89 -6.90 -18.01
N GLY A 301 -3.35 -6.47 -19.18
CA GLY A 301 -2.98 -7.04 -20.48
C GLY A 301 -1.49 -6.95 -20.87
N SER A 302 -0.72 -6.08 -20.21
CA SER A 302 0.73 -5.98 -20.41
C SER A 302 1.55 -7.00 -19.60
N LEU A 303 0.95 -7.64 -18.59
CA LEU A 303 1.64 -8.53 -17.65
C LEU A 303 1.89 -9.95 -18.20
N CYS A 304 1.12 -10.38 -19.19
CA CYS A 304 1.09 -11.79 -19.61
C CYS A 304 2.03 -12.17 -20.77
N ASN A 305 2.75 -11.24 -21.39
CA ASN A 305 3.54 -11.51 -22.60
C ASN A 305 5.03 -11.83 -22.37
N THR A 306 5.47 -12.13 -21.16
CA THR A 306 6.88 -12.42 -20.87
C THR A 306 7.23 -13.91 -20.78
N ASN A 307 6.36 -14.81 -21.20
CA ASN A 307 6.75 -16.20 -21.46
C ASN A 307 7.40 -16.30 -22.84
N SER A 308 8.64 -15.81 -22.94
CA SER A 308 9.52 -16.20 -24.04
C SER A 308 10.11 -17.58 -23.69
N THR A 309 9.68 -18.56 -24.42
CA THR A 309 10.30 -19.89 -24.55
C THR A 309 11.79 -19.80 -24.81
#